data_473b07b1986754b6b3d3e9c47c9f3cbf
#
_entry.id   473b07b1986754b6b3d3e9c47c9f3cbf
#
_cell.length_a   1.000
_cell.length_b   1.000
_cell.length_c   1.000
_cell.angle_alpha   90.00
_cell.angle_beta   90.00
_cell.angle_gamma   90.00
#
_symmetry.space_group_name_H-M   'P 1'
#
loop_
_entity.id
_entity.type
_entity.pdbx_description
1 polymer ?
#
loop_
_entity_poly.entity_id
_entity_poly.type
_entity_poly.pdbx_seq_one_letter_code
_entity_poly.pdbx_strand_id
1 'polypeptide(L)'
;MSKIEESLNQVSLKLILTKSELNILKSNPLFKNAEENEFYFDKNELLLKFVSLAIEKFKELKDVVLTKCFNWVKNELKMDLDLKPDAFSLNKIEKLENSKPSMKVKLGWLKEYSSLSKENHLISMLGKSVPKLFHRYSALEVPKMFSFNAIKEVKKVNARKRKSLNEEFSSNNLLMRLNLGNDSDLNLESPEFNIFEFEKKIGKQNVLPAISVYVFNYNELFDLIPYNKFERFVYEISQGYHRENPYHTDLHAADMLQSIFVYKILSKFNETLHLLDMDILSMFISAIIHDYGHPGLNNNYLIKTKDDLAIKYNDISVLENYHVSAAFKIMLKKPENNIFDEISEDDFKLCRKNIIECVLGTDMTLHNKKYLAFKRRLQTENIKKGENINNLFNNLDPINSYNLKLEFLSFIIHAADISNPTKPLEIYKEWAQRCVDEFFKQGDLEKKLGMPISFNCDRNTVSLSQSQLGFIDVIVSPLFTVLNEYFPQLSFTLDNIKTNYNYYKSIKDEEKKDKENRINS
;
A
#
# COMPACT_ATOMS: atom_id res chain seq x y z
N MET A 1 -24.53 -4.01 -26.86
CA MET A 1 -23.15 -3.67 -27.23
C MET A 1 -23.03 -2.36 -27.98
N SER A 2 -23.86 -2.03 -28.96
CA SER A 2 -23.73 -0.78 -29.77
C SER A 2 -23.85 0.56 -29.01
N LYS A 3 -24.65 0.64 -27.93
CA LYS A 3 -24.82 1.89 -27.15
C LYS A 3 -23.69 2.15 -26.14
N ILE A 4 -22.88 1.15 -25.80
CA ILE A 4 -21.74 1.28 -24.89
C ILE A 4 -20.48 1.70 -25.67
N GLU A 5 -20.35 1.28 -26.91
CA GLU A 5 -19.28 1.71 -27.81
C GLU A 5 -19.44 3.18 -28.24
N GLU A 6 -20.65 3.68 -28.43
CA GLU A 6 -20.88 5.08 -28.76
C GLU A 6 -20.61 6.06 -27.61
N SER A 7 -20.82 5.66 -26.34
CA SER A 7 -20.52 6.52 -25.19
C SER A 7 -19.04 6.50 -24.78
N LEU A 8 -18.25 5.53 -25.27
CA LEU A 8 -16.82 5.39 -24.99
C LEU A 8 -15.92 6.28 -25.87
N ASN A 9 -16.47 6.79 -26.98
CA ASN A 9 -15.71 7.60 -27.94
C ASN A 9 -15.80 9.12 -27.74
N GLN A 10 -16.42 9.61 -26.66
CA GLN A 10 -16.64 11.06 -26.46
C GLN A 10 -15.93 11.65 -25.25
N VAL A 11 -14.72 11.24 -24.93
CA VAL A 11 -13.87 12.06 -24.04
C VAL A 11 -12.94 12.89 -24.91
N SER A 12 -13.43 14.06 -25.32
CA SER A 12 -12.66 15.02 -26.08
C SER A 12 -11.88 15.96 -25.16
N LEU A 13 -10.63 16.25 -25.53
CA LEU A 13 -9.82 17.27 -24.87
C LEU A 13 -10.23 18.65 -25.40
N LYS A 14 -10.63 19.56 -24.49
CA LYS A 14 -10.89 20.94 -24.83
C LYS A 14 -9.60 21.75 -24.68
N LEU A 15 -9.07 22.28 -25.78
CA LEU A 15 -7.90 23.17 -25.79
C LEU A 15 -8.37 24.59 -26.09
N ILE A 16 -8.17 25.53 -25.16
CA ILE A 16 -8.48 26.94 -25.34
C ILE A 16 -7.19 27.67 -25.70
N LEU A 17 -7.15 28.27 -26.87
CA LEU A 17 -5.98 28.99 -27.40
C LEU A 17 -6.22 30.49 -27.43
N THR A 18 -5.16 31.25 -27.19
CA THR A 18 -5.17 32.67 -27.44
C THR A 18 -5.10 32.95 -28.96
N LYS A 19 -5.50 34.16 -29.38
CA LYS A 19 -5.52 34.55 -30.81
C LYS A 19 -4.14 34.43 -31.49
N SER A 20 -3.06 34.65 -30.74
CA SER A 20 -1.69 34.49 -31.24
C SER A 20 -1.29 33.01 -31.39
N GLU A 21 -1.69 32.18 -30.45
CA GLU A 21 -1.46 30.73 -30.50
C GLU A 21 -2.25 30.04 -31.63
N LEU A 22 -3.48 30.51 -31.88
CA LEU A 22 -4.31 30.06 -33.00
C LEU A 22 -3.63 30.38 -34.37
N ASN A 23 -3.04 31.55 -34.49
CA ASN A 23 -2.29 31.92 -35.73
C ASN A 23 -1.06 31.03 -35.96
N ILE A 24 -0.37 30.68 -34.90
CA ILE A 24 0.76 29.74 -34.97
C ILE A 24 0.26 28.35 -35.36
N LEU A 25 -0.87 27.91 -34.80
CA LEU A 25 -1.47 26.63 -35.14
C LEU A 25 -1.86 26.56 -36.62
N LYS A 26 -2.45 27.62 -37.16
CA LYS A 26 -2.87 27.72 -38.57
C LYS A 26 -1.71 27.69 -39.57
N SER A 27 -0.50 27.99 -39.12
CA SER A 27 0.69 27.86 -39.98
C SER A 27 1.11 26.39 -40.21
N ASN A 28 0.57 25.46 -39.43
CA ASN A 28 0.82 24.03 -39.58
C ASN A 28 -0.21 23.41 -40.53
N PRO A 29 0.19 22.66 -41.56
CA PRO A 29 -0.72 22.06 -42.53
C PRO A 29 -1.84 21.19 -41.95
N LEU A 30 -1.62 20.59 -40.80
CA LEU A 30 -2.60 19.74 -40.11
C LEU A 30 -3.76 20.54 -39.51
N PHE A 31 -3.61 21.85 -39.29
CA PHE A 31 -4.58 22.70 -38.61
C PHE A 31 -5.02 23.91 -39.45
N LYS A 32 -4.76 23.87 -40.75
CA LYS A 32 -4.98 25.00 -41.66
C LYS A 32 -6.45 25.49 -41.71
N ASN A 33 -7.40 24.64 -41.40
CA ASN A 33 -8.85 24.90 -41.42
C ASN A 33 -9.43 25.18 -40.02
N ALA A 34 -8.62 25.46 -39.02
CA ALA A 34 -9.11 25.73 -37.68
C ALA A 34 -9.77 27.13 -37.63
N GLU A 35 -11.08 27.22 -37.45
CA GLU A 35 -11.84 28.47 -37.39
C GLU A 35 -12.12 28.98 -36.00
N GLU A 36 -12.10 28.10 -35.01
CA GLU A 36 -12.45 28.39 -33.61
C GLU A 36 -11.23 28.39 -32.68
N ASN A 37 -11.34 29.09 -31.55
CA ASN A 37 -10.30 29.12 -30.52
C ASN A 37 -10.35 27.89 -29.57
N GLU A 38 -11.35 27.03 -29.76
CA GLU A 38 -11.57 25.82 -28.96
C GLU A 38 -11.47 24.60 -29.88
N PHE A 39 -10.65 23.62 -29.48
CA PHE A 39 -10.45 22.39 -30.22
C PHE A 39 -10.79 21.19 -29.36
N TYR A 40 -11.50 20.25 -29.97
CA TYR A 40 -11.85 18.96 -29.36
C TYR A 40 -11.09 17.87 -30.11
N PHE A 41 -10.32 17.08 -29.37
CA PHE A 41 -9.54 15.99 -29.92
C PHE A 41 -9.91 14.67 -29.25
N ASP A 42 -9.97 13.58 -30.02
CA ASP A 42 -9.98 12.25 -29.44
C ASP A 42 -8.67 12.01 -28.68
N LYS A 43 -8.81 11.70 -27.41
CA LYS A 43 -7.70 11.58 -26.47
C LYS A 43 -6.68 10.53 -26.89
N ASN A 44 -7.13 9.42 -27.47
CA ASN A 44 -6.27 8.31 -27.89
C ASN A 44 -5.56 8.59 -29.20
N GLU A 45 -6.25 9.24 -30.14
CA GLU A 45 -5.67 9.65 -31.43
C GLU A 45 -4.63 10.73 -31.24
N LEU A 46 -4.88 11.70 -30.36
CA LEU A 46 -3.92 12.75 -30.01
C LEU A 46 -2.68 12.17 -29.32
N LEU A 47 -2.86 11.24 -28.40
CA LEU A 47 -1.78 10.60 -27.67
C LEU A 47 -0.87 9.79 -28.61
N LEU A 48 -1.46 9.00 -29.51
CA LEU A 48 -0.70 8.20 -30.48
C LEU A 48 0.03 9.07 -31.51
N LYS A 49 -0.62 10.10 -32.06
CA LYS A 49 0.01 11.05 -32.98
C LYS A 49 1.09 11.88 -32.30
N PHE A 50 0.87 12.24 -31.03
CA PHE A 50 1.82 13.02 -30.25
C PHE A 50 3.06 12.21 -29.87
N VAL A 51 2.90 10.96 -29.41
CA VAL A 51 4.03 10.06 -29.10
C VAL A 51 4.84 9.78 -30.36
N SER A 52 4.20 9.56 -31.51
CA SER A 52 4.88 9.34 -32.78
C SER A 52 5.66 10.58 -33.26
N LEU A 53 5.07 11.77 -33.13
CA LEU A 53 5.73 13.04 -33.47
C LEU A 53 6.84 13.42 -32.49
N ALA A 54 6.67 13.14 -31.20
CA ALA A 54 7.67 13.42 -30.17
C ALA A 54 8.94 12.57 -30.36
N ILE A 55 8.79 11.32 -30.77
CA ILE A 55 9.91 10.44 -31.04
C ILE A 55 10.74 10.94 -32.26
N GLU A 56 10.09 11.45 -33.29
CA GLU A 56 10.74 11.84 -34.54
C GLU A 56 11.31 13.27 -34.56
N LYS A 57 10.69 14.24 -33.85
CA LYS A 57 11.00 15.67 -34.05
C LYS A 57 11.22 16.50 -32.78
N PHE A 58 11.35 15.88 -31.62
CA PHE A 58 11.46 16.60 -30.34
C PHE A 58 12.64 17.56 -30.23
N LYS A 59 13.69 17.39 -31.06
CA LYS A 59 14.86 18.29 -31.09
C LYS A 59 14.65 19.59 -31.90
N GLU A 60 13.61 19.69 -32.70
CA GLU A 60 13.39 20.81 -33.62
C GLU A 60 12.13 21.66 -33.37
N LEU A 61 11.18 21.17 -32.54
CA LEU A 61 9.90 21.83 -32.34
C LEU A 61 9.91 22.81 -31.16
N LYS A 62 10.17 24.08 -31.47
CA LYS A 62 9.86 25.25 -30.61
C LYS A 62 8.37 25.62 -30.68
N ASP A 63 7.47 24.65 -30.81
CA ASP A 63 6.06 24.90 -31.03
C ASP A 63 5.34 24.96 -29.66
N VAL A 64 4.75 26.12 -29.36
CA VAL A 64 4.07 26.45 -28.13
C VAL A 64 2.91 25.47 -27.87
N VAL A 65 2.22 25.04 -28.93
CA VAL A 65 1.05 24.12 -28.81
C VAL A 65 1.51 22.73 -28.43
N LEU A 66 2.53 22.20 -29.07
CA LEU A 66 3.10 20.90 -28.74
C LEU A 66 3.72 20.90 -27.34
N THR A 67 4.35 22.00 -26.92
CA THR A 67 4.83 22.16 -25.53
C THR A 67 3.70 22.16 -24.52
N LYS A 68 2.57 22.83 -24.81
CA LYS A 68 1.38 22.81 -23.94
C LYS A 68 0.72 21.42 -23.90
N CYS A 69 0.55 20.76 -25.03
CA CYS A 69 0.03 19.39 -25.09
C CYS A 69 0.96 18.40 -24.36
N PHE A 70 2.27 18.55 -24.52
CA PHE A 70 3.25 17.72 -23.82
C PHE A 70 3.22 17.93 -22.31
N ASN A 71 3.19 19.18 -21.85
CA ASN A 71 3.08 19.49 -20.42
C ASN A 71 1.75 18.99 -19.84
N TRP A 72 0.66 19.07 -20.61
CA TRP A 72 -0.61 18.49 -20.21
C TRP A 72 -0.52 16.96 -20.11
N VAL A 73 0.00 16.26 -21.12
CA VAL A 73 0.23 14.81 -21.10
C VAL A 73 1.15 14.42 -19.94
N LYS A 74 2.21 15.18 -19.69
CA LYS A 74 3.12 14.99 -18.54
C LYS A 74 2.38 15.10 -17.22
N ASN A 75 1.53 16.10 -17.06
CA ASN A 75 0.77 16.33 -15.83
C ASN A 75 -0.33 15.29 -15.62
N GLU A 76 -1.11 14.96 -16.65
CA GLU A 76 -2.21 14.00 -16.60
C GLU A 76 -1.72 12.56 -16.40
N LEU A 77 -0.64 12.19 -17.08
CA LEU A 77 -0.06 10.84 -16.95
C LEU A 77 0.84 10.72 -15.72
N LYS A 78 1.10 11.83 -14.99
CA LYS A 78 2.07 11.87 -13.87
C LYS A 78 3.41 11.20 -14.21
N MET A 79 3.79 11.25 -15.49
CA MET A 79 5.05 10.69 -15.97
C MET A 79 6.18 11.70 -15.75
N ASP A 80 7.18 11.28 -15.00
CA ASP A 80 8.42 12.03 -14.81
C ASP A 80 9.32 11.82 -16.03
N LEU A 81 9.20 12.71 -17.02
CA LEU A 81 10.00 12.68 -18.25
C LEU A 81 11.35 13.42 -18.10
N ASP A 82 11.72 13.88 -16.90
CA ASP A 82 13.03 14.43 -16.60
C ASP A 82 14.12 13.37 -16.36
N LEU A 83 13.79 12.10 -16.53
CA LEU A 83 14.80 11.04 -16.62
C LEU A 83 15.52 11.18 -17.96
N LYS A 84 16.65 11.92 -17.96
CA LYS A 84 17.60 11.85 -19.06
C LYS A 84 17.95 10.38 -19.31
N PRO A 85 17.84 9.87 -20.54
CA PRO A 85 18.14 8.47 -20.87
C PRO A 85 19.52 7.99 -20.39
N ASP A 86 20.46 8.90 -20.18
CA ASP A 86 21.86 8.62 -19.84
C ASP A 86 22.09 8.31 -18.34
N ALA A 87 21.09 8.48 -17.46
CA ALA A 87 21.25 8.22 -16.02
C ALA A 87 21.20 6.73 -15.66
N PHE A 88 20.68 5.88 -16.54
CA PHE A 88 20.53 4.44 -16.33
C PHE A 88 21.16 3.62 -17.48
N SER A 89 22.44 3.85 -17.79
CA SER A 89 23.14 2.92 -18.67
C SER A 89 23.48 1.64 -17.87
N LEU A 90 23.10 0.48 -18.40
CA LEU A 90 23.44 -0.85 -17.89
C LEU A 90 24.94 -0.98 -17.54
N ASN A 91 25.83 -0.30 -18.26
CA ASN A 91 27.27 -0.27 -18.04
C ASN A 91 27.73 0.37 -16.72
N LYS A 92 26.89 1.20 -16.06
CA LYS A 92 27.20 1.71 -14.72
C LYS A 92 26.81 0.73 -13.62
N ILE A 93 25.80 -0.09 -13.86
CA ILE A 93 25.33 -1.13 -12.90
C ILE A 93 26.35 -2.28 -12.86
N GLU A 94 26.88 -2.72 -14.02
CA GLU A 94 27.92 -3.78 -14.08
C GLU A 94 29.23 -3.38 -13.42
N LYS A 95 29.63 -2.10 -13.46
CA LYS A 95 30.81 -1.61 -12.74
C LYS A 95 30.65 -1.62 -11.21
N LEU A 96 29.40 -1.57 -10.70
CA LEU A 96 29.10 -1.64 -9.28
C LEU A 96 29.02 -3.09 -8.77
N GLU A 97 28.83 -4.08 -9.66
CA GLU A 97 28.77 -5.50 -9.29
C GLU A 97 30.12 -6.06 -8.78
N ASN A 98 31.22 -5.43 -9.14
CA ASN A 98 32.56 -5.79 -8.65
C ASN A 98 32.93 -5.11 -7.33
N SER A 99 32.01 -4.44 -6.66
CA SER A 99 32.21 -3.74 -5.40
C SER A 99 31.88 -4.64 -4.18
N LYS A 100 32.29 -4.17 -3.00
CA LYS A 100 32.23 -4.89 -1.70
C LYS A 100 30.94 -5.72 -1.45
N PRO A 101 31.01 -6.85 -0.73
CA PRO A 101 29.87 -7.76 -0.49
C PRO A 101 28.58 -7.10 0.05
N SER A 102 28.72 -6.06 0.88
CA SER A 102 27.58 -5.27 1.39
C SER A 102 26.81 -4.52 0.30
N MET A 103 27.50 -4.18 -0.80
CA MET A 103 26.90 -3.46 -1.93
C MET A 103 26.17 -4.41 -2.87
N LYS A 104 26.61 -5.68 -2.97
CA LYS A 104 25.92 -6.73 -3.73
C LYS A 104 24.53 -7.02 -3.17
N VAL A 105 24.37 -7.03 -1.84
CA VAL A 105 23.06 -7.23 -1.20
C VAL A 105 22.16 -6.03 -1.39
N LYS A 106 22.67 -4.81 -1.22
CA LYS A 106 21.90 -3.58 -1.52
C LYS A 106 21.45 -3.51 -2.98
N LEU A 107 22.33 -3.92 -3.92
CA LEU A 107 22.01 -4.03 -5.34
C LEU A 107 21.01 -5.15 -5.62
N GLY A 108 21.09 -6.29 -4.90
CA GLY A 108 20.12 -7.37 -4.97
C GLY A 108 18.72 -6.90 -4.62
N TRP A 109 18.55 -6.22 -3.48
CA TRP A 109 17.29 -5.62 -3.07
C TRP A 109 16.76 -4.61 -4.11
N LEU A 110 17.62 -3.72 -4.61
CA LEU A 110 17.24 -2.75 -5.63
C LEU A 110 16.87 -3.42 -6.97
N LYS A 111 17.57 -4.48 -7.38
CA LYS A 111 17.29 -5.21 -8.62
C LYS A 111 15.97 -5.96 -8.54
N GLU A 112 15.70 -6.67 -7.44
CA GLU A 112 14.46 -7.43 -7.25
C GLU A 112 13.25 -6.51 -7.37
N TYR A 113 13.24 -5.40 -6.62
CA TYR A 113 12.10 -4.47 -6.65
C TYR A 113 12.07 -3.51 -7.85
N SER A 114 13.20 -3.24 -8.52
CA SER A 114 13.22 -2.41 -9.72
C SER A 114 12.91 -3.18 -11.01
N SER A 115 13.27 -4.46 -11.11
CA SER A 115 12.94 -5.30 -12.26
C SER A 115 11.44 -5.54 -12.35
N LEU A 116 10.79 -5.86 -11.23
CA LEU A 116 9.34 -6.02 -11.14
C LEU A 116 8.60 -4.72 -11.53
N SER A 117 9.13 -3.56 -11.13
CA SER A 117 8.60 -2.24 -11.54
C SER A 117 8.77 -1.97 -13.04
N LYS A 118 9.89 -2.40 -13.66
CA LYS A 118 10.13 -2.17 -15.09
C LYS A 118 9.26 -3.02 -16.00
N GLU A 119 9.02 -4.29 -15.67
CA GLU A 119 8.13 -5.15 -16.44
C GLU A 119 6.69 -4.63 -16.40
N ASN A 120 6.21 -4.25 -15.23
CA ASN A 120 4.89 -3.63 -15.08
C ASN A 120 4.80 -2.27 -15.78
N HIS A 121 5.88 -1.50 -15.85
CA HIS A 121 5.92 -0.21 -16.53
C HIS A 121 5.97 -0.38 -18.06
N LEU A 122 6.70 -1.37 -18.58
CA LEU A 122 6.73 -1.70 -20.01
C LEU A 122 5.37 -2.23 -20.51
N ILE A 123 4.70 -3.07 -19.74
CA ILE A 123 3.35 -3.57 -20.05
C ILE A 123 2.32 -2.43 -20.00
N SER A 124 2.47 -1.50 -19.06
CA SER A 124 1.68 -0.26 -18.99
C SER A 124 1.93 0.67 -20.18
N MET A 125 3.18 0.81 -20.62
CA MET A 125 3.55 1.64 -21.78
C MET A 125 3.12 1.02 -23.11
N LEU A 126 3.02 -0.30 -23.23
CA LEU A 126 2.65 -1.00 -24.48
C LEU A 126 1.13 -1.11 -24.70
N GLY A 127 0.31 -0.32 -24.00
CA GLY A 127 -1.03 0.04 -24.46
C GLY A 127 -2.17 -0.91 -24.11
N LYS A 128 -1.98 -1.88 -23.21
CA LYS A 128 -3.11 -2.73 -22.75
C LYS A 128 -3.76 -2.26 -21.46
N SER A 129 -3.16 -1.33 -20.72
CA SER A 129 -3.62 -0.90 -19.39
C SER A 129 -4.16 0.53 -19.34
N VAL A 130 -3.84 1.38 -20.31
CA VAL A 130 -4.26 2.79 -20.32
C VAL A 130 -5.79 2.94 -20.31
N PRO A 131 -6.58 2.18 -21.10
CA PRO A 131 -8.04 2.28 -21.03
C PRO A 131 -8.63 1.83 -19.69
N LYS A 132 -8.03 0.83 -19.02
CA LYS A 132 -8.58 0.29 -17.75
C LYS A 132 -8.28 1.19 -16.55
N LEU A 133 -7.15 1.89 -16.52
CA LEU A 133 -6.87 2.86 -15.46
C LEU A 133 -7.80 4.09 -15.56
N PHE A 134 -8.02 4.61 -16.74
CA PHE A 134 -8.92 5.76 -16.95
C PHE A 134 -10.39 5.42 -16.72
N HIS A 135 -10.83 4.20 -17.03
CA HIS A 135 -12.20 3.78 -16.74
C HIS A 135 -12.52 3.67 -15.24
N ARG A 136 -11.53 3.42 -14.40
CA ARG A 136 -11.73 3.40 -12.94
C ARG A 136 -11.97 4.78 -12.33
N TYR A 137 -11.47 5.85 -12.94
CA TYR A 137 -11.52 7.19 -12.35
C TYR A 137 -12.56 8.14 -12.93
N SER A 138 -13.08 7.87 -14.14
CA SER A 138 -14.02 8.79 -14.82
C SER A 138 -15.51 8.44 -14.63
N ALA A 139 -15.85 7.28 -14.09
CA ALA A 139 -17.23 6.81 -13.97
C ALA A 139 -17.82 6.89 -12.55
N LEU A 140 -17.14 7.50 -11.61
CA LEU A 140 -17.68 7.75 -10.27
C LEU A 140 -18.22 9.18 -10.23
N GLU A 141 -19.53 9.32 -10.44
CA GLU A 141 -20.25 10.44 -9.85
C GLU A 141 -19.93 10.41 -8.34
N VAL A 142 -19.27 11.46 -7.85
CA VAL A 142 -19.10 11.64 -6.41
C VAL A 142 -20.51 11.78 -5.84
N PRO A 143 -20.94 10.91 -4.94
CA PRO A 143 -22.26 11.04 -4.35
C PRO A 143 -22.38 12.44 -3.73
N LYS A 144 -23.54 13.10 -3.91
CA LYS A 144 -23.88 14.40 -3.33
C LYS A 144 -23.90 14.41 -1.78
N MET A 145 -23.19 13.51 -1.13
CA MET A 145 -23.31 13.17 0.28
C MET A 145 -22.46 14.01 1.25
N PHE A 146 -21.79 15.07 0.79
CA PHE A 146 -21.11 15.95 1.74
C PHE A 146 -21.98 17.12 2.21
N SER A 147 -23.20 16.82 2.71
CA SER A 147 -23.88 17.77 3.57
C SER A 147 -23.74 17.33 5.04
N PHE A 148 -23.04 18.12 5.80
CA PHE A 148 -22.79 17.97 7.26
C PHE A 148 -24.07 17.77 8.09
N ASN A 149 -25.25 18.06 7.55
CA ASN A 149 -26.53 17.94 8.22
C ASN A 149 -27.14 16.53 8.16
N ALA A 150 -26.88 15.75 7.11
CA ALA A 150 -27.37 14.37 7.00
C ALA A 150 -26.77 13.45 8.07
N ILE A 151 -25.49 13.67 8.38
CA ILE A 151 -24.76 12.86 9.40
C ILE A 151 -25.33 13.09 10.81
N LYS A 152 -25.81 14.29 11.15
CA LYS A 152 -26.40 14.58 12.46
C LYS A 152 -27.77 13.95 12.67
N GLU A 153 -28.57 13.77 11.63
CA GLU A 153 -29.91 13.15 11.79
C GLU A 153 -29.84 11.62 11.85
N VAL A 154 -28.95 10.98 11.10
CA VAL A 154 -28.70 9.52 11.20
C VAL A 154 -28.19 9.16 12.59
N LYS A 155 -27.31 9.98 13.19
CA LYS A 155 -26.84 9.79 14.57
C LYS A 155 -27.96 9.81 15.62
N LYS A 156 -29.03 10.57 15.42
CA LYS A 156 -30.15 10.67 16.38
C LYS A 156 -31.14 9.50 16.35
N VAL A 157 -31.40 8.91 15.20
CA VAL A 157 -32.35 7.79 15.04
C VAL A 157 -31.75 6.49 15.56
N ASN A 158 -30.46 6.29 15.36
CA ASN A 158 -29.75 5.09 15.83
C ASN A 158 -29.43 5.09 17.34
N ALA A 159 -29.43 6.23 18.02
CA ALA A 159 -29.03 6.32 19.43
C ALA A 159 -29.93 5.53 20.43
N ARG A 160 -31.20 5.29 20.09
CA ARG A 160 -32.13 4.50 20.95
C ARG A 160 -31.97 2.99 20.75
N LYS A 161 -31.66 2.53 19.53
CA LYS A 161 -31.37 1.11 19.24
C LYS A 161 -30.00 0.70 19.81
N ARG A 162 -29.07 1.65 19.89
CA ARG A 162 -27.71 1.48 20.39
C ARG A 162 -27.61 1.18 21.88
N LYS A 163 -28.53 1.69 22.70
CA LYS A 163 -28.47 1.50 24.15
C LYS A 163 -28.72 0.03 24.55
N SER A 164 -29.59 -0.69 23.86
CA SER A 164 -29.84 -2.12 24.11
C SER A 164 -28.75 -3.03 23.55
N LEU A 165 -28.14 -2.66 22.41
CA LEU A 165 -27.01 -3.38 21.82
C LEU A 165 -25.73 -3.23 22.67
N ASN A 166 -25.51 -2.05 23.26
CA ASN A 166 -24.37 -1.81 24.14
C ASN A 166 -24.47 -2.56 25.49
N GLU A 167 -25.67 -2.85 25.97
CA GLU A 167 -25.88 -3.67 27.20
C GLU A 167 -25.56 -5.15 26.93
N GLU A 168 -25.92 -5.69 25.78
CA GLU A 168 -25.58 -7.05 25.34
C GLU A 168 -24.09 -7.19 24.99
N PHE A 169 -23.47 -6.13 24.44
CA PHE A 169 -22.05 -6.03 24.20
C PHE A 169 -21.22 -6.06 25.48
N SER A 170 -21.69 -5.42 26.57
CA SER A 170 -20.90 -5.28 27.80
C SER A 170 -20.77 -6.59 28.58
N SER A 171 -21.74 -7.51 28.48
CA SER A 171 -21.78 -8.71 29.34
C SER A 171 -21.19 -9.99 28.71
N ASN A 172 -20.98 -10.06 27.40
CA ASN A 172 -20.58 -11.31 26.74
C ASN A 172 -19.63 -11.11 25.52
N ASN A 173 -18.89 -9.99 25.46
CA ASN A 173 -17.93 -9.79 24.37
C ASN A 173 -16.70 -10.71 24.50
N LEU A 174 -15.95 -10.87 23.40
CA LEU A 174 -14.78 -11.74 23.34
C LEU A 174 -13.74 -11.41 24.42
N LEU A 175 -13.49 -10.12 24.68
CA LEU A 175 -12.48 -9.70 25.67
C LEU A 175 -12.85 -10.16 27.08
N MET A 176 -14.13 -10.08 27.44
CA MET A 176 -14.62 -10.59 28.73
C MET A 176 -14.50 -12.12 28.82
N ARG A 177 -14.85 -12.86 27.75
CA ARG A 177 -14.69 -14.31 27.68
C ARG A 177 -13.25 -14.78 27.83
N LEU A 178 -12.29 -13.94 27.38
CA LEU A 178 -10.85 -14.18 27.50
C LEU A 178 -10.25 -13.61 28.80
N ASN A 179 -11.07 -13.08 29.72
CA ASN A 179 -10.63 -12.40 30.95
C ASN A 179 -9.70 -11.20 30.69
N LEU A 180 -9.95 -10.49 29.60
CA LEU A 180 -9.20 -9.29 29.18
C LEU A 180 -9.99 -8.00 29.46
N GLY A 181 -11.00 -8.04 30.31
CA GLY A 181 -11.92 -6.92 30.55
C GLY A 181 -11.34 -5.72 31.31
N ASN A 182 -10.14 -5.83 31.87
CA ASN A 182 -9.44 -4.71 32.49
C ASN A 182 -8.40 -4.15 31.53
N ASP A 183 -8.64 -2.99 30.95
CA ASP A 183 -7.81 -2.32 29.93
C ASP A 183 -6.33 -2.17 30.31
N SER A 184 -6.01 -2.08 31.62
CA SER A 184 -4.64 -1.93 32.13
C SER A 184 -3.70 -3.11 31.79
N ASP A 185 -4.25 -4.30 31.52
CA ASP A 185 -3.45 -5.52 31.29
C ASP A 185 -3.08 -5.74 29.82
N LEU A 186 -3.74 -5.04 28.90
CA LEU A 186 -3.56 -5.28 27.45
C LEU A 186 -2.45 -4.45 26.84
N ASN A 187 -2.23 -3.23 27.31
CA ASN A 187 -1.23 -2.27 26.81
C ASN A 187 -1.11 -2.17 25.28
N LEU A 188 -2.23 -2.40 24.55
CA LEU A 188 -2.28 -2.40 23.09
C LEU A 188 -1.98 -1.02 22.47
N GLU A 189 -2.08 0.04 23.26
CA GLU A 189 -1.76 1.42 22.86
C GLU A 189 -0.25 1.71 22.88
N SER A 190 0.55 0.80 23.45
CA SER A 190 1.97 0.97 23.59
C SER A 190 2.75 0.52 22.35
N PRO A 191 3.75 1.29 21.91
CA PRO A 191 4.75 0.82 20.95
C PRO A 191 5.55 -0.41 21.42
N GLU A 192 5.62 -0.64 22.74
CA GLU A 192 6.36 -1.73 23.38
C GLU A 192 5.53 -3.02 23.49
N PHE A 193 4.30 -3.05 22.97
CA PHE A 193 3.42 -4.22 23.05
C PHE A 193 4.09 -5.46 22.45
N ASN A 194 4.18 -6.53 23.26
CA ASN A 194 4.77 -7.81 22.84
C ASN A 194 3.69 -8.80 22.41
N ILE A 195 3.49 -8.92 21.12
CA ILE A 195 2.47 -9.81 20.55
C ILE A 195 2.74 -11.28 20.83
N PHE A 196 3.99 -11.70 20.97
CA PHE A 196 4.35 -13.09 21.24
C PHE A 196 4.04 -13.48 22.68
N GLU A 197 4.21 -12.57 23.64
CA GLU A 197 3.79 -12.78 25.02
C GLU A 197 2.25 -12.80 25.11
N PHE A 198 1.59 -11.94 24.37
CA PHE A 198 0.14 -11.92 24.29
C PHE A 198 -0.40 -13.21 23.67
N GLU A 199 0.22 -13.72 22.59
CA GLU A 199 -0.11 -15.02 22.00
C GLU A 199 0.00 -16.16 23.02
N LYS A 200 1.06 -16.19 23.83
CA LYS A 200 1.22 -17.19 24.90
C LYS A 200 0.13 -17.09 25.96
N LYS A 201 -0.31 -15.86 26.30
CA LYS A 201 -1.35 -15.62 27.32
C LYS A 201 -2.73 -16.08 26.88
N ILE A 202 -3.14 -15.83 25.63
CA ILE A 202 -4.53 -16.04 25.20
C ILE A 202 -4.73 -17.17 24.18
N GLY A 203 -3.65 -17.74 23.67
CA GLY A 203 -3.64 -18.76 22.61
C GLY A 203 -3.76 -18.19 21.20
N LYS A 204 -3.08 -18.84 20.27
CA LYS A 204 -2.91 -18.40 18.87
C LYS A 204 -4.19 -17.99 18.19
N GLN A 205 -5.25 -18.79 18.33
CA GLN A 205 -6.53 -18.59 17.63
C GLN A 205 -7.29 -17.33 18.09
N ASN A 206 -6.91 -16.76 19.21
CA ASN A 206 -7.61 -15.63 19.81
C ASN A 206 -6.93 -14.27 19.55
N VAL A 207 -5.67 -14.25 19.07
CA VAL A 207 -4.87 -13.01 19.00
C VAL A 207 -5.49 -12.01 18.04
N LEU A 208 -5.66 -12.36 16.77
CA LEU A 208 -6.26 -11.47 15.78
C LEU A 208 -7.69 -11.06 16.16
N PRO A 209 -8.60 -11.99 16.59
CA PRO A 209 -9.91 -11.60 17.06
C PRO A 209 -9.90 -10.65 18.27
N ALA A 210 -9.07 -10.90 19.29
CA ALA A 210 -9.02 -10.07 20.49
C ALA A 210 -8.51 -8.65 20.20
N ILE A 211 -7.40 -8.52 19.46
CA ILE A 211 -6.87 -7.22 19.06
C ILE A 211 -7.88 -6.47 18.18
N SER A 212 -8.54 -7.18 17.25
CA SER A 212 -9.54 -6.56 16.38
C SER A 212 -10.73 -6.03 17.18
N VAL A 213 -11.27 -6.81 18.10
CA VAL A 213 -12.39 -6.38 18.96
C VAL A 213 -11.99 -5.20 19.83
N TYR A 214 -10.79 -5.22 20.42
CA TYR A 214 -10.29 -4.11 21.23
C TYR A 214 -10.19 -2.81 20.40
N VAL A 215 -9.49 -2.87 19.26
CA VAL A 215 -9.27 -1.71 18.39
C VAL A 215 -10.58 -1.13 17.87
N PHE A 216 -11.54 -1.98 17.50
CA PHE A 216 -12.86 -1.55 17.03
C PHE A 216 -13.70 -0.93 18.13
N ASN A 217 -13.68 -1.50 19.34
CA ASN A 217 -14.38 -0.96 20.50
C ASN A 217 -13.80 0.41 20.91
N TYR A 218 -12.47 0.52 20.99
CA TYR A 218 -11.77 1.76 21.32
C TYR A 218 -12.12 2.92 20.37
N ASN A 219 -12.35 2.60 19.10
CA ASN A 219 -12.68 3.59 18.06
C ASN A 219 -14.20 3.73 17.82
N GLU A 220 -15.06 3.20 18.70
CA GLU A 220 -16.52 3.27 18.62
C GLU A 220 -17.09 2.73 17.28
N LEU A 221 -16.36 1.82 16.59
CA LEU A 221 -16.76 1.32 15.27
C LEU A 221 -17.95 0.36 15.33
N PHE A 222 -18.25 -0.20 16.50
CA PHE A 222 -19.46 -0.98 16.69
C PHE A 222 -20.74 -0.14 16.70
N ASP A 223 -20.61 1.17 16.65
CA ASP A 223 -21.70 2.07 16.34
C ASP A 223 -22.09 2.06 14.86
N LEU A 224 -21.21 1.57 13.98
CA LEU A 224 -21.40 1.53 12.53
C LEU A 224 -21.74 0.13 12.03
N ILE A 225 -21.14 -0.89 12.65
CA ILE A 225 -21.24 -2.29 12.20
C ILE A 225 -21.68 -3.21 13.35
N PRO A 226 -22.41 -4.29 13.08
CA PRO A 226 -22.87 -5.24 14.12
C PRO A 226 -21.71 -6.03 14.72
N TYR A 227 -21.54 -5.95 16.04
CA TYR A 227 -20.50 -6.67 16.79
C TYR A 227 -20.49 -8.17 16.52
N ASN A 228 -21.65 -8.83 16.63
CA ASN A 228 -21.76 -10.27 16.47
C ASN A 228 -21.35 -10.76 15.07
N LYS A 229 -21.62 -9.97 14.02
CA LYS A 229 -21.18 -10.26 12.66
C LYS A 229 -19.69 -10.03 12.50
N PHE A 230 -19.19 -8.94 13.11
CA PHE A 230 -17.76 -8.63 13.09
C PHE A 230 -16.93 -9.72 13.80
N GLU A 231 -17.34 -10.14 14.98
CA GLU A 231 -16.64 -11.21 15.71
C GLU A 231 -16.56 -12.49 14.89
N ARG A 232 -17.68 -12.93 14.28
CA ARG A 232 -17.70 -14.10 13.40
C ARG A 232 -16.81 -13.94 12.18
N PHE A 233 -16.92 -12.79 11.52
CA PHE A 233 -16.12 -12.48 10.35
C PHE A 233 -14.63 -12.57 10.67
N VAL A 234 -14.15 -11.92 11.75
CA VAL A 234 -12.74 -11.94 12.13
C VAL A 234 -12.28 -13.36 12.52
N TYR A 235 -13.13 -14.13 13.19
CA TYR A 235 -12.81 -15.53 13.46
C TYR A 235 -12.63 -16.34 12.17
N GLU A 236 -13.52 -16.22 11.19
CA GLU A 236 -13.38 -16.92 9.91
C GLU A 236 -12.16 -16.46 9.13
N ILE A 237 -11.84 -15.16 9.18
CA ILE A 237 -10.60 -14.64 8.60
C ILE A 237 -9.39 -15.25 9.29
N SER A 238 -9.33 -15.24 10.62
CA SER A 238 -8.22 -15.83 11.38
C SER A 238 -8.01 -17.32 11.07
N GLN A 239 -9.10 -18.09 10.91
CA GLN A 239 -9.00 -19.50 10.52
C GLN A 239 -8.53 -19.74 9.09
N GLY A 240 -8.67 -18.76 8.21
CA GLY A 240 -8.23 -18.86 6.82
C GLY A 240 -6.80 -18.45 6.58
N TYR A 241 -6.10 -17.92 7.57
CA TYR A 241 -4.65 -17.76 7.52
C TYR A 241 -3.96 -19.11 7.74
N HIS A 242 -2.90 -19.36 6.95
CA HIS A 242 -2.13 -20.61 7.00
C HIS A 242 -1.10 -20.55 8.14
N ARG A 243 -1.46 -21.09 9.31
CA ARG A 243 -0.62 -21.05 10.53
C ARG A 243 0.61 -21.94 10.47
N GLU A 244 0.77 -22.77 9.45
CA GLU A 244 1.97 -23.51 9.11
C GLU A 244 3.04 -22.63 8.45
N ASN A 245 2.68 -21.44 7.98
CA ASN A 245 3.64 -20.45 7.55
C ASN A 245 4.45 -19.94 8.74
N PRO A 246 5.74 -19.69 8.57
CA PRO A 246 6.53 -19.08 9.64
C PRO A 246 6.15 -17.62 9.92
N TYR A 247 5.82 -16.84 8.87
CA TYR A 247 5.66 -15.39 8.95
C TYR A 247 4.25 -14.92 8.58
N HIS A 248 3.78 -15.15 7.35
CA HIS A 248 2.49 -14.65 6.86
C HIS A 248 1.33 -15.47 7.46
N THR A 249 0.98 -15.11 8.70
CA THR A 249 -0.08 -15.72 9.50
C THR A 249 -1.02 -14.65 10.06
N ASP A 250 -2.10 -15.08 10.73
CA ASP A 250 -2.99 -14.19 11.45
C ASP A 250 -2.30 -13.41 12.60
N LEU A 251 -1.16 -13.89 13.09
CA LEU A 251 -0.35 -13.15 14.06
C LEU A 251 0.30 -11.92 13.45
N HIS A 252 0.81 -12.00 12.21
CA HIS A 252 1.34 -10.87 11.47
C HIS A 252 0.25 -9.82 11.20
N ALA A 253 -0.93 -10.26 10.77
CA ALA A 253 -2.07 -9.36 10.58
C ALA A 253 -2.48 -8.65 11.89
N ALA A 254 -2.42 -9.35 13.01
CA ALA A 254 -2.70 -8.78 14.33
C ALA A 254 -1.63 -7.75 14.76
N ASP A 255 -0.34 -8.02 14.50
CA ASP A 255 0.77 -7.10 14.80
C ASP A 255 0.71 -5.84 13.93
N MET A 256 0.37 -6.01 12.65
CA MET A 256 0.14 -4.89 11.75
C MET A 256 -1.05 -4.02 12.20
N LEU A 257 -2.18 -4.62 12.57
CA LEU A 257 -3.35 -3.91 13.08
C LEU A 257 -3.01 -3.12 14.34
N GLN A 258 -2.27 -3.72 15.29
CA GLN A 258 -1.82 -3.05 16.51
C GLN A 258 -0.86 -1.89 16.17
N SER A 259 0.05 -2.05 15.22
CA SER A 259 0.96 -0.98 14.80
C SER A 259 0.20 0.22 14.21
N ILE A 260 -0.77 -0.01 13.32
CA ILE A 260 -1.62 1.03 12.75
C ILE A 260 -2.42 1.74 13.86
N PHE A 261 -2.93 1.00 14.81
CA PHE A 261 -3.67 1.55 15.94
C PHE A 261 -2.80 2.51 16.78
N VAL A 262 -1.57 2.11 17.12
CA VAL A 262 -0.59 2.98 17.81
C VAL A 262 -0.27 4.21 16.98
N TYR A 263 0.01 4.06 15.69
CA TYR A 263 0.32 5.19 14.81
C TYR A 263 -0.85 6.18 14.76
N LYS A 264 -2.09 5.67 14.66
CA LYS A 264 -3.31 6.49 14.65
C LYS A 264 -3.45 7.32 15.92
N ILE A 265 -3.24 6.70 17.10
CA ILE A 265 -3.38 7.39 18.38
C ILE A 265 -2.30 8.46 18.53
N LEU A 266 -1.04 8.10 18.37
CA LEU A 266 0.09 9.00 18.59
C LEU A 266 0.08 10.18 17.62
N SER A 267 -0.29 9.95 16.37
CA SER A 267 -0.30 10.97 15.32
C SER A 267 -1.66 11.63 15.14
N LYS A 268 -2.67 11.26 15.92
CA LYS A 268 -4.03 11.82 15.88
C LYS A 268 -4.60 11.86 14.45
N PHE A 269 -4.60 10.72 13.75
CA PHE A 269 -4.98 10.66 12.33
C PHE A 269 -6.35 11.23 12.00
N ASN A 270 -7.31 11.16 12.94
CA ASN A 270 -8.64 11.76 12.75
C ASN A 270 -8.53 13.27 12.47
N GLU A 271 -7.66 13.97 13.22
CA GLU A 271 -7.47 15.41 13.11
C GLU A 271 -6.46 15.74 12.01
N THR A 272 -5.34 15.03 11.96
CA THR A 272 -4.23 15.34 11.04
C THR A 272 -4.50 15.00 9.59
N LEU A 273 -5.28 13.95 9.33
CA LEU A 273 -5.64 13.49 7.99
C LEU A 273 -7.13 13.67 7.68
N HIS A 274 -7.89 14.32 8.56
CA HIS A 274 -9.34 14.49 8.42
C HIS A 274 -10.08 13.17 8.15
N LEU A 275 -9.67 12.08 8.85
CA LEU A 275 -10.28 10.76 8.66
C LEU A 275 -11.68 10.73 9.27
N LEU A 276 -12.60 10.17 8.52
CA LEU A 276 -13.95 9.84 8.96
C LEU A 276 -14.00 8.39 9.46
N ASP A 277 -15.06 8.05 10.19
CA ASP A 277 -15.25 6.71 10.75
C ASP A 277 -15.16 5.61 9.66
N MET A 278 -15.66 5.86 8.44
CA MET A 278 -15.56 4.93 7.31
C MET A 278 -14.13 4.78 6.78
N ASP A 279 -13.30 5.81 6.87
CA ASP A 279 -11.88 5.73 6.50
C ASP A 279 -11.13 4.85 7.52
N ILE A 280 -11.42 5.03 8.81
CA ILE A 280 -10.83 4.27 9.92
C ILE A 280 -11.27 2.81 9.85
N LEU A 281 -12.58 2.56 9.64
CA LEU A 281 -13.13 1.22 9.44
C LEU A 281 -12.42 0.52 8.28
N SER A 282 -12.28 1.19 7.14
CA SER A 282 -11.60 0.66 5.96
C SER A 282 -10.14 0.31 6.24
N MET A 283 -9.43 1.19 6.97
CA MET A 283 -8.01 1.01 7.32
C MET A 283 -7.81 -0.24 8.20
N PHE A 284 -8.63 -0.42 9.24
CA PHE A 284 -8.49 -1.56 10.13
C PHE A 284 -8.94 -2.88 9.50
N ILE A 285 -10.03 -2.87 8.70
CA ILE A 285 -10.42 -4.06 7.92
C ILE A 285 -9.30 -4.45 6.96
N SER A 286 -8.67 -3.49 6.30
CA SER A 286 -7.54 -3.77 5.40
C SER A 286 -6.39 -4.48 6.13
N ALA A 287 -6.03 -4.04 7.33
CA ALA A 287 -5.00 -4.69 8.13
C ALA A 287 -5.36 -6.14 8.52
N ILE A 288 -6.63 -6.39 8.88
CA ILE A 288 -7.11 -7.72 9.28
C ILE A 288 -7.02 -8.73 8.12
N ILE A 289 -7.21 -8.28 6.86
CA ILE A 289 -7.38 -9.18 5.72
C ILE A 289 -6.22 -9.15 4.71
N HIS A 290 -5.20 -8.29 4.89
CA HIS A 290 -4.23 -7.96 3.83
C HIS A 290 -3.47 -9.16 3.28
N ASP A 291 -3.22 -10.18 4.11
CA ASP A 291 -2.52 -11.42 3.77
C ASP A 291 -3.38 -12.68 3.91
N TYR A 292 -4.71 -12.53 3.90
CA TYR A 292 -5.63 -13.64 4.06
C TYR A 292 -5.35 -14.79 3.09
N GLY A 293 -5.10 -16.00 3.62
CA GLY A 293 -4.83 -17.19 2.82
C GLY A 293 -3.48 -17.17 2.08
N HIS A 294 -2.50 -16.42 2.57
CA HIS A 294 -1.15 -16.36 2.00
C HIS A 294 -0.49 -17.73 2.02
N PRO A 295 0.04 -18.24 0.88
CA PRO A 295 0.59 -19.60 0.76
C PRO A 295 2.02 -19.74 1.31
N GLY A 296 2.64 -18.67 1.85
CA GLY A 296 4.06 -18.65 2.23
C GLY A 296 5.02 -18.59 1.04
N LEU A 297 4.54 -18.16 -0.12
CA LEU A 297 5.27 -18.05 -1.39
C LEU A 297 4.99 -16.69 -2.00
N ASN A 298 5.98 -16.03 -2.58
CA ASN A 298 5.81 -14.69 -3.14
C ASN A 298 5.18 -14.69 -4.55
N ASN A 299 4.73 -13.51 -5.00
CA ASN A 299 4.13 -13.30 -6.32
C ASN A 299 5.00 -13.83 -7.46
N ASN A 300 6.32 -13.62 -7.39
CA ASN A 300 7.26 -14.03 -8.42
C ASN A 300 7.34 -15.57 -8.55
N TYR A 301 7.27 -16.29 -7.43
CA TYR A 301 7.20 -17.75 -7.45
C TYR A 301 5.91 -18.24 -8.14
N LEU A 302 4.76 -17.67 -7.77
CA LEU A 302 3.47 -18.04 -8.37
C LEU A 302 3.44 -17.78 -9.88
N ILE A 303 3.99 -16.65 -10.32
CA ILE A 303 4.10 -16.29 -11.74
C ILE A 303 4.99 -17.28 -12.49
N LYS A 304 6.19 -17.58 -11.97
CA LYS A 304 7.13 -18.51 -12.60
C LYS A 304 6.59 -19.93 -12.69
N THR A 305 5.85 -20.37 -11.71
CA THR A 305 5.22 -21.70 -11.70
C THR A 305 3.90 -21.75 -12.44
N LYS A 306 3.41 -20.62 -12.94
CA LYS A 306 2.11 -20.50 -13.63
C LYS A 306 0.95 -20.97 -12.75
N ASP A 307 1.01 -20.61 -11.47
CA ASP A 307 -0.04 -20.91 -10.50
C ASP A 307 -1.41 -20.38 -10.95
N ASP A 308 -2.48 -21.05 -10.56
CA ASP A 308 -3.85 -20.66 -10.92
C ASP A 308 -4.19 -19.22 -10.48
N LEU A 309 -3.64 -18.76 -9.36
CA LEU A 309 -3.81 -17.39 -8.91
C LEU A 309 -3.09 -16.40 -9.83
N ALA A 310 -1.88 -16.71 -10.29
CA ALA A 310 -1.13 -15.88 -11.23
C ALA A 310 -1.89 -15.75 -12.56
N ILE A 311 -2.38 -16.86 -13.10
CA ILE A 311 -3.22 -16.88 -14.31
C ILE A 311 -4.50 -16.05 -14.09
N LYS A 312 -5.19 -16.26 -12.97
CA LYS A 312 -6.45 -15.60 -12.63
C LYS A 312 -6.32 -14.09 -12.54
N TYR A 313 -5.22 -13.60 -11.97
CA TYR A 313 -4.99 -12.17 -11.74
C TYR A 313 -4.01 -11.55 -12.76
N ASN A 314 -3.67 -12.30 -13.83
CA ASN A 314 -2.85 -11.82 -14.95
C ASN A 314 -1.49 -11.29 -14.51
N ASP A 315 -0.84 -11.95 -13.55
CA ASP A 315 0.48 -11.64 -13.01
C ASP A 315 0.59 -10.25 -12.31
N ILE A 316 -0.55 -9.64 -11.98
CA ILE A 316 -0.59 -8.28 -11.39
C ILE A 316 -1.05 -8.38 -9.94
N SER A 317 -0.18 -8.03 -8.97
CA SER A 317 -0.47 -8.06 -7.53
C SER A 317 -1.27 -9.31 -7.16
N VAL A 318 -0.70 -10.47 -7.50
CA VAL A 318 -1.44 -11.76 -7.54
C VAL A 318 -2.02 -12.10 -6.19
N LEU A 319 -1.18 -12.08 -5.16
CA LEU A 319 -1.56 -12.39 -3.78
C LEU A 319 -2.50 -11.34 -3.22
N GLU A 320 -2.20 -10.07 -3.40
CA GLU A 320 -2.98 -8.96 -2.85
C GLU A 320 -4.41 -8.93 -3.45
N ASN A 321 -4.55 -9.21 -4.75
CA ASN A 321 -5.85 -9.41 -5.38
C ASN A 321 -6.59 -10.64 -4.81
N TYR A 322 -5.88 -11.71 -4.53
CA TYR A 322 -6.45 -12.91 -3.93
C TYR A 322 -6.94 -12.61 -2.50
N HIS A 323 -6.11 -12.01 -1.65
CA HIS A 323 -6.42 -11.72 -0.25
C HIS A 323 -7.72 -10.91 -0.12
N VAL A 324 -7.80 -9.78 -0.80
CA VAL A 324 -8.98 -8.90 -0.75
C VAL A 324 -10.22 -9.57 -1.35
N SER A 325 -10.07 -10.29 -2.47
CA SER A 325 -11.18 -10.99 -3.12
C SER A 325 -11.74 -12.13 -2.23
N ALA A 326 -10.86 -12.92 -1.63
CA ALA A 326 -11.24 -14.04 -0.77
C ALA A 326 -11.90 -13.56 0.53
N ALA A 327 -11.36 -12.51 1.16
CA ALA A 327 -11.95 -11.92 2.35
C ALA A 327 -13.35 -11.34 2.09
N PHE A 328 -13.56 -10.60 1.00
CA PHE A 328 -14.90 -10.15 0.60
C PHE A 328 -15.86 -11.30 0.28
N LYS A 329 -15.36 -12.41 -0.23
CA LYS A 329 -16.16 -13.60 -0.43
C LYS A 329 -16.70 -14.16 0.89
N ILE A 330 -15.87 -14.25 1.93
CA ILE A 330 -16.27 -14.71 3.27
C ILE A 330 -17.30 -13.74 3.85
N MET A 331 -17.03 -12.45 3.75
CA MET A 331 -17.91 -11.41 4.27
C MET A 331 -19.30 -11.44 3.64
N LEU A 332 -19.38 -11.58 2.32
CA LEU A 332 -20.64 -11.40 1.58
C LEU A 332 -21.41 -12.69 1.31
N LYS A 333 -20.78 -13.87 1.41
CA LYS A 333 -21.46 -15.15 1.13
C LYS A 333 -22.38 -15.60 2.25
N LYS A 334 -22.10 -15.20 3.49
CA LYS A 334 -22.84 -15.58 4.67
C LYS A 334 -23.45 -14.32 5.29
N PRO A 335 -24.77 -14.20 5.42
CA PRO A 335 -25.40 -13.04 6.05
C PRO A 335 -24.89 -12.75 7.46
N GLU A 336 -24.51 -13.79 8.20
CA GLU A 336 -23.96 -13.70 9.55
C GLU A 336 -22.55 -13.11 9.62
N ASN A 337 -21.83 -13.01 8.48
CA ASN A 337 -20.50 -12.43 8.37
C ASN A 337 -20.54 -11.05 7.68
N ASN A 338 -21.69 -10.64 7.15
CA ASN A 338 -21.79 -9.37 6.44
C ASN A 338 -21.81 -8.21 7.42
N ILE A 339 -20.64 -7.69 7.72
CA ILE A 339 -20.46 -6.55 8.64
C ILE A 339 -21.02 -5.24 8.08
N PHE A 340 -21.28 -5.18 6.78
CA PHE A 340 -21.73 -3.98 6.07
C PHE A 340 -23.24 -3.94 5.76
N ASP A 341 -24.02 -4.87 6.30
CA ASP A 341 -25.44 -4.95 5.93
C ASP A 341 -26.32 -3.84 6.54
N GLU A 342 -25.80 -3.13 7.55
CA GLU A 342 -26.49 -2.01 8.20
C GLU A 342 -26.01 -0.62 7.74
N ILE A 343 -24.99 -0.55 6.87
CA ILE A 343 -24.52 0.71 6.30
C ILE A 343 -25.19 1.02 4.97
N SER A 344 -25.11 2.28 4.52
CA SER A 344 -25.66 2.67 3.21
C SER A 344 -24.88 2.03 2.07
N GLU A 345 -25.54 1.86 0.91
CA GLU A 345 -24.87 1.34 -0.31
C GLU A 345 -23.69 2.22 -0.75
N ASP A 346 -23.77 3.53 -0.54
CA ASP A 346 -22.69 4.46 -0.89
C ASP A 346 -21.51 4.35 0.08
N ASP A 347 -21.78 4.19 1.39
CA ASP A 347 -20.74 3.93 2.37
C ASP A 347 -20.07 2.57 2.13
N PHE A 348 -20.83 1.55 1.76
CA PHE A 348 -20.28 0.25 1.38
C PHE A 348 -19.35 0.36 0.15
N LYS A 349 -19.78 1.09 -0.90
CA LYS A 349 -18.93 1.33 -2.08
C LYS A 349 -17.63 2.05 -1.71
N LEU A 350 -17.74 3.06 -0.85
CA LEU A 350 -16.59 3.82 -0.37
C LEU A 350 -15.62 2.91 0.42
N CYS A 351 -16.12 2.20 1.44
CA CYS A 351 -15.31 1.29 2.24
C CYS A 351 -14.66 0.21 1.38
N ARG A 352 -15.44 -0.41 0.48
CA ARG A 352 -14.92 -1.44 -0.43
C ARG A 352 -13.80 -0.91 -1.32
N LYS A 353 -13.96 0.30 -1.88
CA LYS A 353 -12.91 0.94 -2.68
C LYS A 353 -11.66 1.18 -1.84
N ASN A 354 -11.81 1.77 -0.66
CA ASN A 354 -10.69 2.07 0.24
C ASN A 354 -9.94 0.78 0.63
N ILE A 355 -10.66 -0.26 1.02
CA ILE A 355 -10.07 -1.56 1.40
C ILE A 355 -9.29 -2.18 0.23
N ILE A 356 -9.86 -2.17 -0.97
CA ILE A 356 -9.19 -2.71 -2.17
C ILE A 356 -7.88 -1.95 -2.44
N GLU A 357 -7.91 -0.62 -2.47
CA GLU A 357 -6.73 0.20 -2.73
C GLU A 357 -5.66 0.05 -1.63
N CYS A 358 -6.07 -0.11 -0.39
CA CYS A 358 -5.17 -0.33 0.74
C CYS A 358 -4.48 -1.69 0.64
N VAL A 359 -5.22 -2.77 0.41
CA VAL A 359 -4.66 -4.13 0.30
C VAL A 359 -3.80 -4.26 -0.96
N LEU A 360 -4.25 -3.80 -2.13
CA LEU A 360 -3.40 -3.78 -3.32
C LEU A 360 -2.13 -2.92 -3.12
N GLY A 361 -2.21 -1.97 -2.20
CA GLY A 361 -1.10 -1.12 -1.84
C GLY A 361 -0.01 -1.78 -1.02
N THR A 362 -0.19 -2.99 -0.49
CA THR A 362 0.85 -3.74 0.22
C THR A 362 1.79 -4.47 -0.74
N ASP A 363 1.44 -4.59 -2.04
CA ASP A 363 2.35 -5.13 -3.04
C ASP A 363 3.71 -4.40 -3.02
N MET A 364 4.77 -5.14 -2.68
CA MET A 364 6.13 -4.60 -2.57
C MET A 364 6.66 -4.01 -3.89
N THR A 365 6.10 -4.40 -5.04
CA THR A 365 6.46 -3.77 -6.33
C THR A 365 6.07 -2.29 -6.39
N LEU A 366 5.12 -1.85 -5.55
CA LEU A 366 4.66 -0.47 -5.43
C LEU A 366 5.46 0.35 -4.40
N HIS A 367 6.36 -0.28 -3.62
CA HIS A 367 7.10 0.36 -2.54
C HIS A 367 7.80 1.65 -2.98
N ASN A 368 8.67 1.55 -3.99
CA ASN A 368 9.44 2.71 -4.48
C ASN A 368 8.53 3.82 -5.02
N LYS A 369 7.45 3.46 -5.72
CA LYS A 369 6.48 4.43 -6.24
C LYS A 369 5.85 5.23 -5.10
N LYS A 370 5.37 4.54 -4.05
CA LYS A 370 4.76 5.17 -2.86
C LYS A 370 5.77 6.03 -2.11
N TYR A 371 6.91 5.48 -1.75
CA TYR A 371 7.98 6.17 -1.05
C TYR A 371 8.39 7.47 -1.76
N LEU A 372 8.66 7.39 -3.08
CA LEU A 372 9.07 8.55 -3.86
C LEU A 372 7.95 9.59 -4.00
N ALA A 373 6.69 9.17 -4.12
CA ALA A 373 5.56 10.09 -4.20
C ALA A 373 5.46 10.93 -2.91
N PHE A 374 5.52 10.28 -1.74
CA PHE A 374 5.48 10.98 -0.45
C PHE A 374 6.71 11.84 -0.20
N LYS A 375 7.91 11.34 -0.53
CA LYS A 375 9.15 12.11 -0.43
C LYS A 375 9.14 13.37 -1.29
N ARG A 376 8.63 13.29 -2.54
CA ARG A 376 8.47 14.46 -3.42
C ARG A 376 7.46 15.45 -2.85
N ARG A 377 6.34 14.99 -2.31
CA ARG A 377 5.33 15.86 -1.71
C ARG A 377 5.91 16.69 -0.55
N LEU A 378 6.76 16.11 0.29
CA LEU A 378 7.48 16.87 1.32
C LEU A 378 8.28 18.04 0.72
N GLN A 379 8.93 17.81 -0.42
CA GLN A 379 9.77 18.80 -1.08
C GLN A 379 8.94 19.87 -1.81
N THR A 380 7.90 19.46 -2.56
CA THR A 380 7.07 20.38 -3.37
C THR A 380 6.18 21.26 -2.52
N GLU A 381 5.63 20.73 -1.43
CA GLU A 381 4.77 21.48 -0.50
C GLU A 381 5.57 22.19 0.61
N ASN A 382 6.93 22.11 0.57
CA ASN A 382 7.83 22.67 1.59
C ASN A 382 7.46 22.28 3.03
N ILE A 383 6.97 21.04 3.22
CA ILE A 383 6.60 20.54 4.54
C ILE A 383 7.87 20.31 5.34
N LYS A 384 8.00 21.00 6.46
CA LYS A 384 9.09 20.82 7.41
C LYS A 384 8.62 19.91 8.54
N LYS A 385 9.56 19.21 9.13
CA LYS A 385 9.29 18.32 10.27
C LYS A 385 8.53 19.07 11.37
N GLY A 386 7.37 18.53 11.75
CA GLY A 386 6.51 19.13 12.79
C GLY A 386 5.52 20.19 12.28
N GLU A 387 5.55 20.55 11.00
CA GLU A 387 4.48 21.39 10.42
C GLU A 387 3.17 20.61 10.32
N ASN A 388 2.07 21.37 10.39
CA ASN A 388 0.73 20.80 10.39
C ASN A 388 0.39 20.21 9.02
N ILE A 389 0.23 18.89 8.95
CA ILE A 389 -0.15 18.16 7.73
C ILE A 389 -1.53 18.59 7.22
N ASN A 390 -2.40 19.10 8.11
CA ASN A 390 -3.72 19.60 7.74
C ASN A 390 -3.64 20.64 6.60
N ASN A 391 -2.52 21.35 6.50
CA ASN A 391 -2.31 22.32 5.42
C ASN A 391 -2.32 21.68 4.03
N LEU A 392 -1.99 20.39 3.91
CA LEU A 392 -2.08 19.66 2.65
C LEU A 392 -3.50 19.52 2.12
N PHE A 393 -4.49 19.59 3.02
CA PHE A 393 -5.91 19.48 2.68
C PHE A 393 -6.56 20.85 2.43
N ASN A 394 -5.86 21.95 2.80
CA ASN A 394 -6.36 23.28 2.58
C ASN A 394 -6.49 23.56 1.08
N ASN A 395 -7.63 24.12 0.69
CA ASN A 395 -7.94 24.48 -0.70
C ASN A 395 -8.05 23.31 -1.69
N LEU A 396 -8.06 22.05 -1.24
CA LEU A 396 -8.39 20.92 -2.08
C LEU A 396 -9.91 20.83 -2.28
N ASP A 397 -10.33 20.58 -3.50
CA ASP A 397 -11.70 20.15 -3.74
C ASP A 397 -11.98 18.77 -3.11
N PRO A 398 -13.25 18.37 -2.93
CA PRO A 398 -13.60 17.12 -2.25
C PRO A 398 -12.97 15.87 -2.88
N ILE A 399 -12.78 15.83 -4.20
CA ILE A 399 -12.21 14.68 -4.91
C ILE A 399 -10.72 14.56 -4.59
N ASN A 400 -9.99 15.66 -4.71
CA ASN A 400 -8.56 15.69 -4.44
C ASN A 400 -8.26 15.45 -2.95
N SER A 401 -9.09 16.01 -2.05
CA SER A 401 -9.01 15.73 -0.62
C SER A 401 -9.21 14.23 -0.31
N TYR A 402 -10.22 13.60 -0.91
CA TYR A 402 -10.47 12.17 -0.77
C TYR A 402 -9.29 11.33 -1.32
N ASN A 403 -8.78 11.65 -2.51
CA ASN A 403 -7.66 10.93 -3.09
C ASN A 403 -6.40 11.03 -2.23
N LEU A 404 -6.12 12.21 -1.70
CA LEU A 404 -5.00 12.43 -0.78
C LEU A 404 -5.13 11.59 0.49
N LYS A 405 -6.33 11.55 1.10
CA LYS A 405 -6.58 10.66 2.25
C LYS A 405 -6.31 9.20 1.92
N LEU A 406 -6.82 8.72 0.80
CA LEU A 406 -6.64 7.33 0.38
C LEU A 406 -5.16 7.00 0.09
N GLU A 407 -4.40 7.94 -0.49
CA GLU A 407 -2.94 7.81 -0.62
C GLU A 407 -2.27 7.64 0.76
N PHE A 408 -2.63 8.47 1.75
CA PHE A 408 -2.12 8.34 3.12
C PHE A 408 -2.50 7.02 3.76
N LEU A 409 -3.75 6.58 3.68
CA LEU A 409 -4.19 5.29 4.21
C LEU A 409 -3.36 4.14 3.61
N SER A 410 -3.22 4.12 2.29
CA SER A 410 -2.45 3.10 1.59
C SER A 410 -0.95 3.15 1.92
N PHE A 411 -0.38 4.34 2.18
CA PHE A 411 1.00 4.50 2.59
C PHE A 411 1.25 4.03 4.03
N ILE A 412 0.35 4.38 4.94
CA ILE A 412 0.42 3.99 6.36
C ILE A 412 0.28 2.47 6.49
N ILE A 413 -0.66 1.86 5.76
CA ILE A 413 -0.87 0.41 5.74
C ILE A 413 0.38 -0.30 5.23
N HIS A 414 0.95 0.15 4.12
CA HIS A 414 2.20 -0.39 3.59
C HIS A 414 3.38 -0.22 4.57
N ALA A 415 3.48 0.92 5.25
CA ALA A 415 4.51 1.14 6.26
C ALA A 415 4.34 0.19 7.47
N ALA A 416 3.11 -0.02 7.92
CA ALA A 416 2.82 -0.91 9.04
C ALA A 416 3.09 -2.38 8.70
N ASP A 417 2.83 -2.81 7.47
CA ASP A 417 3.10 -4.16 6.97
C ASP A 417 4.60 -4.53 7.07
N ILE A 418 5.49 -3.61 6.71
CA ILE A 418 6.94 -3.80 6.78
C ILE A 418 7.57 -3.25 8.06
N SER A 419 6.78 -3.03 9.12
CA SER A 419 7.20 -2.32 10.33
C SER A 419 7.99 -3.16 11.33
N ASN A 420 8.22 -4.44 11.11
CA ASN A 420 8.92 -5.29 12.09
C ASN A 420 10.25 -4.70 12.59
N PRO A 421 11.13 -4.08 11.74
CA PRO A 421 12.35 -3.44 12.20
C PRO A 421 12.14 -2.20 13.09
N THR A 422 10.90 -1.71 13.22
CA THR A 422 10.55 -0.57 14.09
C THR A 422 10.09 -1.00 15.48
N LYS A 423 10.01 -2.31 15.75
CA LYS A 423 9.66 -2.89 17.04
C LYS A 423 10.87 -2.98 17.96
N PRO A 424 10.66 -3.12 19.29
CA PRO A 424 11.73 -3.46 20.22
C PRO A 424 12.55 -4.66 19.76
N LEU A 425 13.84 -4.68 20.06
CA LEU A 425 14.80 -5.65 19.53
C LEU A 425 14.36 -7.11 19.70
N GLU A 426 13.88 -7.49 20.88
CA GLU A 426 13.49 -8.89 21.15
C GLU A 426 12.28 -9.33 20.33
N ILE A 427 11.34 -8.42 20.04
CA ILE A 427 10.20 -8.68 19.17
C ILE A 427 10.67 -8.78 17.72
N TYR A 428 11.54 -7.85 17.29
CA TYR A 428 12.06 -7.84 15.94
C TYR A 428 12.89 -9.08 15.60
N LYS A 429 13.71 -9.58 16.54
CA LYS A 429 14.50 -10.81 16.34
C LYS A 429 13.61 -12.00 15.96
N GLU A 430 12.51 -12.15 16.66
CA GLU A 430 11.54 -13.23 16.38
C GLU A 430 10.89 -13.05 14.99
N TRP A 431 10.45 -11.84 14.65
CA TRP A 431 9.90 -11.56 13.32
C TRP A 431 10.92 -11.78 12.19
N ALA A 432 12.15 -11.32 12.39
CA ALA A 432 13.23 -11.48 11.40
C ALA A 432 13.54 -12.96 11.12
N GLN A 433 13.58 -13.79 12.17
CA GLN A 433 13.78 -15.22 12.04
C GLN A 433 12.62 -15.88 11.28
N ARG A 434 11.37 -15.60 11.65
CA ARG A 434 10.19 -16.14 10.99
C ARG A 434 10.15 -15.78 9.50
N CYS A 435 10.46 -14.53 9.16
CA CYS A 435 10.47 -14.06 7.78
C CYS A 435 11.53 -14.84 6.94
N VAL A 436 12.73 -14.95 7.46
CA VAL A 436 13.81 -15.66 6.75
C VAL A 436 13.53 -17.17 6.66
N ASP A 437 12.93 -17.78 7.68
CA ASP A 437 12.51 -19.19 7.63
C ASP A 437 11.49 -19.44 6.52
N GLU A 438 10.57 -18.51 6.28
CA GLU A 438 9.60 -18.61 5.18
C GLU A 438 10.29 -18.45 3.82
N PHE A 439 11.20 -17.50 3.68
CA PHE A 439 11.99 -17.34 2.45
C PHE A 439 12.82 -18.59 2.15
N PHE A 440 13.43 -19.21 3.15
CA PHE A 440 14.20 -20.44 2.98
C PHE A 440 13.31 -21.63 2.59
N LYS A 441 12.08 -21.73 3.10
CA LYS A 441 11.12 -22.73 2.63
C LYS A 441 10.82 -22.57 1.15
N GLN A 442 10.61 -21.34 0.67
CA GLN A 442 10.45 -21.08 -0.77
C GLN A 442 11.69 -21.48 -1.56
N GLY A 443 12.89 -21.09 -1.12
CA GLY A 443 14.13 -21.44 -1.81
C GLY A 443 14.37 -22.96 -1.89
N ASP A 444 14.00 -23.71 -0.86
CA ASP A 444 14.05 -25.18 -0.88
C ASP A 444 13.10 -25.78 -1.92
N LEU A 445 11.91 -25.19 -2.10
CA LEU A 445 10.96 -25.59 -3.14
C LEU A 445 11.48 -25.24 -4.53
N GLU A 446 12.01 -24.05 -4.74
CA GLU A 446 12.63 -23.62 -6.00
C GLU A 446 13.77 -24.56 -6.40
N LYS A 447 14.62 -24.90 -5.44
CA LYS A 447 15.72 -25.86 -5.64
C LYS A 447 15.21 -27.25 -6.04
N LYS A 448 14.18 -27.75 -5.36
CA LYS A 448 13.53 -29.04 -5.70
C LYS A 448 12.99 -29.08 -7.12
N LEU A 449 12.46 -27.95 -7.60
CA LEU A 449 11.89 -27.80 -8.94
C LEU A 449 12.96 -27.50 -10.00
N GLY A 450 14.24 -27.44 -9.64
CA GLY A 450 15.32 -27.06 -10.54
C GLY A 450 15.26 -25.61 -11.03
N MET A 451 14.55 -24.75 -10.29
CA MET A 451 14.41 -23.34 -10.59
C MET A 451 15.59 -22.54 -10.01
N PRO A 452 15.94 -21.40 -10.59
CA PRO A 452 16.84 -20.45 -9.94
C PRO A 452 16.24 -19.98 -8.60
N ILE A 453 17.03 -20.11 -7.53
CA ILE A 453 16.59 -19.70 -6.19
C ILE A 453 16.42 -18.17 -6.16
N SER A 454 15.28 -17.71 -5.66
CA SER A 454 14.94 -16.31 -5.53
C SER A 454 15.87 -15.60 -4.56
N PHE A 455 15.98 -14.28 -4.72
CA PHE A 455 16.80 -13.43 -3.85
C PHE A 455 16.42 -13.60 -2.38
N ASN A 456 17.40 -13.72 -1.50
CA ASN A 456 17.26 -13.99 -0.05
C ASN A 456 16.64 -15.35 0.33
N CYS A 457 16.38 -16.25 -0.62
CA CYS A 457 15.74 -17.54 -0.35
C CYS A 457 16.73 -18.72 -0.20
N ASP A 458 18.03 -18.54 -0.47
CA ASP A 458 19.02 -19.62 -0.35
C ASP A 458 19.65 -19.65 1.04
N ARG A 459 19.23 -20.61 1.87
CA ARG A 459 19.76 -20.83 3.25
C ARG A 459 21.25 -21.12 3.33
N ASN A 460 21.88 -21.54 2.21
CA ASN A 460 23.30 -21.85 2.18
C ASN A 460 24.19 -20.62 1.93
N THR A 461 23.63 -19.55 1.38
CA THR A 461 24.36 -18.37 0.93
C THR A 461 23.94 -17.08 1.63
N VAL A 462 22.73 -17.04 2.21
CA VAL A 462 22.17 -15.86 2.87
C VAL A 462 22.35 -15.97 4.37
N SER A 463 23.03 -14.97 4.98
CA SER A 463 23.02 -14.82 6.43
C SER A 463 21.85 -13.92 6.87
N LEU A 464 21.25 -14.26 8.02
CA LEU A 464 20.17 -13.47 8.63
C LEU A 464 20.61 -12.01 8.83
N SER A 465 21.82 -11.80 9.41
CA SER A 465 22.35 -10.47 9.67
C SER A 465 22.44 -9.64 8.39
N GLN A 466 22.93 -10.22 7.31
CA GLN A 466 23.10 -9.53 6.03
C GLN A 466 21.74 -9.22 5.37
N SER A 467 20.80 -10.14 5.44
CA SER A 467 19.44 -9.94 4.93
C SER A 467 18.75 -8.78 5.65
N GLN A 468 18.80 -8.76 7.00
CA GLN A 468 18.14 -7.72 7.80
C GLN A 468 18.81 -6.35 7.62
N LEU A 469 20.14 -6.25 7.55
CA LEU A 469 20.82 -5.00 7.24
C LEU A 469 20.41 -4.43 5.89
N GLY A 470 20.31 -5.29 4.86
CA GLY A 470 19.85 -4.87 3.53
C GLY A 470 18.41 -4.38 3.53
N PHE A 471 17.52 -5.08 4.23
CA PHE A 471 16.11 -4.71 4.36
C PHE A 471 15.94 -3.38 5.09
N ILE A 472 16.62 -3.20 6.21
CA ILE A 472 16.59 -1.93 6.96
C ILE A 472 17.12 -0.78 6.12
N ASP A 473 18.30 -0.93 5.50
CA ASP A 473 18.98 0.16 4.77
C ASP A 473 18.23 0.60 3.51
N VAL A 474 17.64 -0.36 2.78
CA VAL A 474 17.11 -0.09 1.44
C VAL A 474 15.61 0.17 1.45
N ILE A 475 14.88 -0.48 2.34
CA ILE A 475 13.42 -0.49 2.34
C ILE A 475 12.87 0.29 3.54
N VAL A 476 13.18 -0.15 4.76
CA VAL A 476 12.48 0.31 5.96
C VAL A 476 12.94 1.71 6.39
N SER A 477 14.24 1.93 6.55
CA SER A 477 14.77 3.21 7.04
C SER A 477 14.40 4.39 6.14
N PRO A 478 14.50 4.32 4.79
CA PRO A 478 14.06 5.40 3.92
C PRO A 478 12.55 5.70 4.05
N LEU A 479 11.70 4.66 4.12
CA LEU A 479 10.25 4.82 4.22
C LEU A 479 9.86 5.48 5.55
N PHE A 480 10.38 4.96 6.67
CA PHE A 480 10.08 5.48 8.00
C PHE A 480 10.69 6.86 8.24
N THR A 481 11.79 7.21 7.59
CA THR A 481 12.29 8.59 7.59
C THR A 481 11.25 9.53 6.97
N VAL A 482 10.69 9.19 5.82
CA VAL A 482 9.62 9.98 5.19
C VAL A 482 8.36 10.01 6.06
N LEU A 483 7.94 8.87 6.62
CA LEU A 483 6.79 8.79 7.51
C LEU A 483 6.96 9.70 8.74
N ASN A 484 8.15 9.77 9.31
CA ASN A 484 8.46 10.61 10.47
C ASN A 484 8.53 12.11 10.14
N GLU A 485 8.79 12.50 8.90
CA GLU A 485 8.65 13.89 8.47
C GLU A 485 7.17 14.34 8.51
N TYR A 486 6.24 13.44 8.15
CA TYR A 486 4.81 13.69 8.27
C TYR A 486 4.31 13.58 9.72
N PHE A 487 4.78 12.57 10.46
CA PHE A 487 4.32 12.22 11.80
C PHE A 487 5.48 12.11 12.79
N PRO A 488 6.02 13.25 13.28
CA PRO A 488 7.17 13.25 14.21
C PRO A 488 6.93 12.48 15.52
N GLN A 489 5.66 12.28 15.89
CA GLN A 489 5.25 11.49 17.05
C GLN A 489 5.66 10.01 16.96
N LEU A 490 6.00 9.55 15.76
CA LEU A 490 6.46 8.18 15.49
C LEU A 490 7.99 8.05 15.56
N SER A 491 8.72 9.01 16.16
CA SER A 491 10.19 9.00 16.23
C SER A 491 10.77 7.73 16.88
N PHE A 492 10.07 7.09 17.80
CA PHE A 492 10.45 5.80 18.38
C PHE A 492 10.74 4.72 17.32
N THR A 493 10.07 4.79 16.16
CA THR A 493 10.31 3.86 15.05
C THR A 493 11.73 3.97 14.51
N LEU A 494 12.26 5.19 14.39
CA LEU A 494 13.63 5.43 13.93
C LEU A 494 14.67 5.03 14.98
N ASP A 495 14.37 5.23 16.27
CA ASP A 495 15.24 4.82 17.37
C ASP A 495 15.36 3.29 17.42
N ASN A 496 14.24 2.58 17.28
CA ASN A 496 14.24 1.12 17.20
C ASN A 496 14.94 0.61 15.94
N ILE A 497 14.71 1.20 14.77
CA ILE A 497 15.44 0.87 13.53
C ILE A 497 16.95 0.98 13.76
N LYS A 498 17.42 2.06 14.37
CA LYS A 498 18.85 2.28 14.66
C LYS A 498 19.41 1.22 15.62
N THR A 499 18.67 0.89 16.67
CA THR A 499 19.05 -0.15 17.64
C THR A 499 19.15 -1.50 16.95
N ASN A 500 18.14 -1.87 16.18
CA ASN A 500 18.05 -3.15 15.49
C ASN A 500 19.12 -3.28 14.39
N TYR A 501 19.38 -2.19 13.66
CA TYR A 501 20.47 -2.14 12.68
C TYR A 501 21.83 -2.40 13.34
N ASN A 502 22.13 -1.74 14.46
CA ASN A 502 23.38 -1.90 15.17
C ASN A 502 23.57 -3.32 15.70
N TYR A 503 22.50 -3.95 16.19
CA TYR A 503 22.52 -5.36 16.60
C TYR A 503 22.92 -6.28 15.44
N TYR A 504 22.24 -6.23 14.30
CA TYR A 504 22.59 -7.09 13.17
C TYR A 504 23.95 -6.74 12.54
N LYS A 505 24.39 -5.50 12.68
CA LYS A 505 25.74 -5.10 12.27
C LYS A 505 26.80 -5.77 13.14
N SER A 506 26.63 -5.82 14.47
CA SER A 506 27.58 -6.51 15.37
C SER A 506 27.63 -8.01 15.06
N ILE A 507 26.49 -8.68 14.87
CA ILE A 507 26.44 -10.09 14.48
C ILE A 507 27.22 -10.33 13.17
N LYS A 508 27.01 -9.49 12.16
CA LYS A 508 27.72 -9.62 10.88
C LYS A 508 29.24 -9.44 11.02
N ASP A 509 29.66 -8.51 11.87
CA ASP A 509 31.09 -8.28 12.10
C ASP A 509 31.73 -9.47 12.85
N GLU A 510 31.01 -10.13 13.75
CA GLU A 510 31.41 -11.40 14.41
C GLU A 510 31.49 -12.55 13.41
N GLU A 511 30.44 -12.77 12.58
CA GLU A 511 30.43 -13.79 11.51
C GLU A 511 31.64 -13.65 10.58
N LYS A 512 32.04 -12.40 10.30
CA LYS A 512 33.22 -12.12 9.47
C LYS A 512 34.53 -12.51 10.13
N LYS A 513 34.72 -12.17 11.41
CA LYS A 513 35.90 -12.53 12.18
C LYS A 513 36.06 -14.05 12.29
N ASP A 514 34.96 -14.76 12.54
CA ASP A 514 34.99 -16.22 12.64
C ASP A 514 35.39 -16.89 11.32
N LYS A 515 34.92 -16.35 10.19
CA LYS A 515 35.34 -16.82 8.86
C LYS A 515 36.82 -16.58 8.58
N GLU A 516 37.34 -15.40 8.95
CA GLU A 516 38.76 -15.06 8.81
C GLU A 516 39.63 -15.97 9.69
N ASN A 517 39.22 -16.25 10.91
CA ASN A 517 39.92 -17.16 11.81
C ASN A 517 39.97 -18.60 11.29
N ARG A 518 38.89 -19.10 10.70
CA ARG A 518 38.82 -20.46 10.10
C ARG A 518 39.64 -20.61 8.82
N ILE A 519 39.92 -19.52 8.10
CA ILE A 519 40.75 -19.54 6.90
C ILE A 519 42.25 -19.53 7.29
N ASN A 520 42.57 -18.91 8.44
CA ASN A 520 43.94 -18.76 8.92
C ASN A 520 44.40 -19.92 9.86
N SER A 521 43.48 -20.81 10.22
CA SER A 521 43.75 -22.05 10.97
C SER A 521 43.81 -23.26 10.00
#